data_045d63bd03ce311d45fae6b485efe70b
#
_entry.id   045d63bd03ce311d45fae6b485efe70b
#
_cell.length_a   1.000
_cell.length_b   1.000
_cell.length_c   1.000
_cell.angle_alpha   90.00
_cell.angle_beta   90.00
_cell.angle_gamma   90.00
#
_symmetry.space_group_name_H-M   'P 1'
#
loop_
_entity.id
_entity.type
_entity.pdbx_description
1 polymer ?
#
loop_
_entity_poly.entity_id
_entity_poly.type
_entity_poly.pdbx_seq_one_letter_code
_entity_poly.pdbx_strand_id
1 'polypeptide(L)'
;KMQAFARRFMQRIKHKRYLAIIQSLTKAVGDRDGDQIEHWVRQAGELPFRGSHLKIVRDAAALLEVIKEERRVEQLLKDAIAKREINGLLGAISTAEEMKMTSEALTSAKNLVGRIQEETKVIAELADALKQRDRAALEACKKKAEDLELNDTAEFKQAAALLERIRLEEEAVGQLEQAMSNENVNELQAYLQQMVEMGLDDATRFPHFVDTIQGAKKTLETLKTRNNEKQSLLNA
;
A
#
# COMPACT_ATOMS: atom_id res chain seq x y z
N LYS A 1 -77.20 -23.79 10.49
CA LYS A 1 -76.22 -24.13 11.57
C LYS A 1 -74.85 -24.51 10.97
N MET A 2 -74.80 -25.33 9.90
CA MET A 2 -73.51 -25.74 9.25
C MET A 2 -72.67 -24.58 8.69
N GLN A 3 -73.28 -23.58 8.03
CA GLN A 3 -72.58 -22.44 7.51
C GLN A 3 -71.92 -21.56 8.58
N ALA A 4 -72.55 -21.44 9.75
CA ALA A 4 -71.97 -20.68 10.90
C ALA A 4 -70.77 -21.40 11.49
N PHE A 5 -70.84 -22.73 11.55
CA PHE A 5 -69.70 -23.58 11.97
C PHE A 5 -68.53 -23.48 11.02
N ALA A 6 -68.77 -23.62 9.71
CA ALA A 6 -67.72 -23.48 8.69
C ALA A 6 -67.02 -22.12 8.74
N ARG A 7 -67.79 -21.01 8.89
CA ARG A 7 -67.21 -19.64 9.03
C ARG A 7 -66.30 -19.53 10.28
N ARG A 8 -66.75 -20.03 11.45
CA ARG A 8 -65.94 -20.00 12.68
C ARG A 8 -64.69 -20.87 12.57
N PHE A 9 -64.79 -22.04 11.95
CA PHE A 9 -63.66 -22.91 11.69
C PHE A 9 -62.62 -22.24 10.78
N MET A 10 -63.03 -21.66 9.67
CA MET A 10 -62.17 -20.93 8.78
C MET A 10 -61.52 -19.70 9.44
N GLN A 11 -62.24 -18.98 10.31
CA GLN A 11 -61.68 -17.88 11.09
C GLN A 11 -60.59 -18.36 12.05
N ARG A 12 -60.78 -19.51 12.71
CA ARG A 12 -59.77 -20.10 13.62
C ARG A 12 -58.51 -20.51 12.90
N ILE A 13 -58.63 -21.10 11.69
CA ILE A 13 -57.49 -21.47 10.87
C ILE A 13 -56.72 -20.22 10.43
N LYS A 14 -57.43 -19.20 9.96
CA LYS A 14 -56.82 -17.91 9.56
C LYS A 14 -56.11 -17.24 10.75
N HIS A 15 -56.69 -17.25 11.93
CA HIS A 15 -56.09 -16.70 13.13
C HIS A 15 -54.84 -17.45 13.59
N LYS A 16 -54.86 -18.80 13.55
CA LYS A 16 -53.65 -19.62 13.83
C LYS A 16 -52.50 -19.33 12.85
N ARG A 17 -52.81 -19.26 11.54
CA ARG A 17 -51.81 -18.91 10.51
C ARG A 17 -51.22 -17.53 10.75
N TYR A 18 -52.04 -16.55 11.10
CA TYR A 18 -51.65 -15.20 11.45
C TYR A 18 -50.67 -15.19 12.63
N LEU A 19 -51.04 -15.85 13.76
CA LEU A 19 -50.18 -15.92 14.94
C LEU A 19 -48.83 -16.58 14.64
N ALA A 20 -48.82 -17.66 13.83
CA ALA A 20 -47.59 -18.35 13.44
C ALA A 20 -46.67 -17.41 12.62
N ILE A 21 -47.22 -16.65 11.67
CA ILE A 21 -46.44 -15.69 10.86
C ILE A 21 -45.84 -14.60 11.77
N ILE A 22 -46.62 -14.03 12.67
CA ILE A 22 -46.14 -12.98 13.60
C ILE A 22 -45.03 -13.49 14.52
N GLN A 23 -45.22 -14.70 15.10
CA GLN A 23 -44.19 -15.33 15.92
C GLN A 23 -42.87 -15.57 15.16
N SER A 24 -42.98 -16.12 13.96
CA SER A 24 -41.81 -16.37 13.10
C SER A 24 -41.13 -15.08 12.67
N LEU A 25 -41.89 -14.03 12.34
CA LEU A 25 -41.37 -12.72 12.02
C LEU A 25 -40.68 -12.07 13.23
N THR A 26 -41.29 -12.17 14.42
CA THR A 26 -40.67 -11.64 15.63
C THR A 26 -39.33 -12.32 15.92
N LYS A 27 -39.26 -13.63 15.72
CA LYS A 27 -38.01 -14.38 15.87
C LYS A 27 -36.97 -13.94 14.84
N ALA A 28 -37.32 -13.87 13.53
CA ALA A 28 -36.44 -13.44 12.49
C ALA A 28 -35.90 -12.02 12.69
N VAL A 29 -36.73 -11.09 13.20
CA VAL A 29 -36.30 -9.73 13.58
C VAL A 29 -35.32 -9.78 14.76
N GLY A 30 -35.54 -10.61 15.74
CA GLY A 30 -34.62 -10.80 16.88
C GLY A 30 -33.27 -11.34 16.46
N ASP A 31 -33.28 -12.29 15.53
CA ASP A 31 -32.05 -12.93 14.96
C ASP A 31 -31.40 -12.07 13.88
N ARG A 32 -31.99 -10.93 13.46
CA ARG A 32 -31.57 -10.07 12.32
C ARG A 32 -31.37 -10.87 11.03
N ASP A 33 -32.13 -11.94 10.83
CA ASP A 33 -32.06 -12.77 9.61
C ASP A 33 -32.85 -12.11 8.47
N GLY A 34 -32.15 -11.39 7.59
CA GLY A 34 -32.76 -10.66 6.49
C GLY A 34 -33.59 -11.54 5.55
N ASP A 35 -33.15 -12.77 5.25
CA ASP A 35 -33.81 -13.67 4.33
C ASP A 35 -35.12 -14.20 4.94
N GLN A 36 -35.13 -14.53 6.23
CA GLN A 36 -36.31 -14.90 6.95
C GLN A 36 -37.27 -13.71 7.15
N ILE A 37 -36.75 -12.51 7.44
CA ILE A 37 -37.57 -11.29 7.51
C ILE A 37 -38.27 -11.06 6.19
N GLU A 38 -37.58 -11.12 5.06
CA GLU A 38 -38.17 -10.93 3.72
C GLU A 38 -39.25 -11.95 3.43
N HIS A 39 -38.99 -13.24 3.74
CA HIS A 39 -39.95 -14.29 3.57
C HIS A 39 -41.22 -14.03 4.37
N TRP A 40 -41.11 -13.73 5.66
CA TRP A 40 -42.28 -13.55 6.53
C TRP A 40 -43.01 -12.23 6.31
N VAL A 41 -42.34 -11.15 5.93
CA VAL A 41 -42.97 -9.89 5.50
C VAL A 41 -43.83 -10.12 4.26
N ARG A 42 -43.35 -10.87 3.27
CA ARG A 42 -44.14 -11.26 2.09
C ARG A 42 -45.34 -12.10 2.46
N GLN A 43 -45.15 -13.11 3.30
CA GLN A 43 -46.27 -13.97 3.79
C GLN A 43 -47.32 -13.16 4.59
N ALA A 44 -46.91 -12.16 5.35
CA ALA A 44 -47.81 -11.26 6.05
C ALA A 44 -48.63 -10.38 5.06
N GLY A 45 -48.04 -9.98 3.94
CA GLY A 45 -48.71 -9.22 2.86
C GLY A 45 -49.81 -10.01 2.15
N GLU A 46 -49.68 -11.34 2.09
CA GLU A 46 -50.69 -12.25 1.47
C GLU A 46 -51.91 -12.53 2.39
N LEU A 47 -51.86 -12.08 3.64
CA LEU A 47 -52.97 -12.28 4.55
C LEU A 47 -54.17 -11.42 4.15
N PRO A 48 -55.42 -11.96 4.26
CA PRO A 48 -56.66 -11.27 3.84
C PRO A 48 -57.07 -10.08 4.72
N PHE A 49 -56.32 -9.84 5.78
CA PHE A 49 -56.52 -8.68 6.67
C PHE A 49 -55.35 -7.75 6.50
N ARG A 50 -55.30 -6.79 5.81
CA ARG A 50 -54.29 -5.72 5.75
C ARG A 50 -53.03 -5.96 6.65
N GLY A 51 -52.46 -7.17 6.56
CA GLY A 51 -51.31 -7.60 7.40
C GLY A 51 -50.10 -6.67 7.27
N SER A 52 -49.93 -6.05 6.11
CA SER A 52 -48.91 -5.02 5.85
C SER A 52 -49.06 -3.75 6.72
N HIS A 53 -50.20 -3.49 7.30
CA HIS A 53 -50.44 -2.35 8.20
C HIS A 53 -50.09 -2.62 9.65
N LEU A 54 -49.79 -3.86 10.04
CA LEU A 54 -49.35 -4.17 11.39
C LEU A 54 -48.03 -3.48 11.69
N LYS A 55 -47.90 -2.89 12.87
CA LYS A 55 -46.69 -2.19 13.27
C LYS A 55 -45.44 -3.08 13.14
N ILE A 56 -45.53 -4.34 13.62
CA ILE A 56 -44.42 -5.29 13.56
C ILE A 56 -43.97 -5.59 12.12
N VAL A 57 -44.89 -5.67 11.14
CA VAL A 57 -44.58 -5.92 9.76
C VAL A 57 -43.88 -4.70 9.11
N ARG A 58 -44.33 -3.49 9.46
CA ARG A 58 -43.69 -2.25 9.03
C ARG A 58 -42.28 -2.07 9.60
N ASP A 59 -42.16 -2.34 10.92
CA ASP A 59 -40.88 -2.25 11.60
C ASP A 59 -39.88 -3.30 11.03
N ALA A 60 -40.36 -4.52 10.74
CA ALA A 60 -39.56 -5.57 10.10
C ALA A 60 -39.17 -5.23 8.68
N ALA A 61 -40.09 -4.62 7.90
CA ALA A 61 -39.77 -4.15 6.53
C ALA A 61 -38.73 -3.03 6.56
N ALA A 62 -38.84 -2.08 7.52
CA ALA A 62 -37.83 -1.03 7.69
C ALA A 62 -36.46 -1.62 8.07
N LEU A 63 -36.42 -2.60 8.97
CA LEU A 63 -35.20 -3.30 9.37
C LEU A 63 -34.60 -4.07 8.16
N LEU A 64 -35.45 -4.69 7.32
CA LEU A 64 -35.01 -5.39 6.12
C LEU A 64 -34.27 -4.47 5.15
N GLU A 65 -34.76 -3.25 4.95
CA GLU A 65 -34.09 -2.27 4.10
C GLU A 65 -32.73 -1.85 4.67
N VAL A 66 -32.62 -1.69 5.99
CA VAL A 66 -31.33 -1.45 6.66
C VAL A 66 -30.38 -2.61 6.43
N ILE A 67 -30.81 -3.86 6.62
CA ILE A 67 -29.98 -5.06 6.41
C ILE A 67 -29.53 -5.17 4.95
N LYS A 68 -30.40 -4.86 3.99
CA LYS A 68 -30.04 -4.85 2.55
C LYS A 68 -28.95 -3.82 2.24
N GLU A 69 -29.06 -2.63 2.81
CA GLU A 69 -28.08 -1.58 2.61
C GLU A 69 -26.75 -1.93 3.32
N GLU A 70 -26.79 -2.50 4.54
CA GLU A 70 -25.61 -3.04 5.22
C GLU A 70 -24.89 -4.10 4.35
N ARG A 71 -25.62 -5.05 3.76
CA ARG A 71 -25.07 -6.08 2.86
C ARG A 71 -24.44 -5.46 1.61
N ARG A 72 -25.11 -4.44 1.05
CA ARG A 72 -24.61 -3.70 -0.11
C ARG A 72 -23.27 -2.99 0.19
N VAL A 73 -23.22 -2.28 1.31
CA VAL A 73 -22.00 -1.57 1.73
C VAL A 73 -20.87 -2.56 2.05
N GLU A 74 -21.19 -3.69 2.68
CA GLU A 74 -20.22 -4.75 2.92
C GLU A 74 -19.64 -5.31 1.60
N GLN A 75 -20.47 -5.48 0.58
CA GLN A 75 -20.01 -5.89 -0.74
C GLN A 75 -19.12 -4.83 -1.39
N LEU A 76 -19.50 -3.54 -1.29
CA LEU A 76 -18.66 -2.43 -1.77
C LEU A 76 -17.30 -2.39 -1.09
N LEU A 77 -17.24 -2.63 0.22
CA LEU A 77 -15.97 -2.73 0.95
C LEU A 77 -15.12 -3.88 0.43
N LYS A 78 -15.70 -5.07 0.25
CA LYS A 78 -14.99 -6.25 -0.29
C LYS A 78 -14.45 -6.00 -1.70
N ASP A 79 -15.26 -5.40 -2.56
CA ASP A 79 -14.87 -5.07 -3.94
C ASP A 79 -13.76 -4.01 -3.97
N ALA A 80 -13.84 -2.99 -3.12
CA ALA A 80 -12.82 -1.95 -3.00
C ALA A 80 -11.49 -2.52 -2.44
N ILE A 81 -11.56 -3.44 -1.47
CA ILE A 81 -10.38 -4.17 -0.94
C ILE A 81 -9.72 -4.97 -2.07
N ALA A 82 -10.51 -5.72 -2.85
CA ALA A 82 -9.99 -6.56 -3.94
C ALA A 82 -9.30 -5.72 -5.04
N LYS A 83 -9.82 -4.54 -5.34
CA LYS A 83 -9.25 -3.60 -6.33
C LYS A 83 -8.07 -2.78 -5.79
N ARG A 84 -7.88 -2.71 -4.48
CA ARG A 84 -6.91 -1.83 -3.80
C ARG A 84 -7.02 -0.35 -4.24
N GLU A 85 -8.21 0.10 -4.59
CA GLU A 85 -8.46 1.47 -5.05
C GLU A 85 -8.76 2.39 -3.87
N ILE A 86 -7.85 3.33 -3.58
CA ILE A 86 -7.93 4.17 -2.38
C ILE A 86 -9.22 5.01 -2.32
N ASN A 87 -9.65 5.58 -3.45
CA ASN A 87 -10.87 6.40 -3.49
C ASN A 87 -12.13 5.56 -3.25
N GLY A 88 -12.18 4.35 -3.81
CA GLY A 88 -13.24 3.39 -3.56
C GLY A 88 -13.30 2.94 -2.10
N LEU A 89 -12.12 2.66 -1.50
CA LEU A 89 -12.00 2.32 -0.08
C LEU A 89 -12.51 3.45 0.83
N LEU A 90 -12.06 4.68 0.61
CA LEU A 90 -12.46 5.83 1.42
C LEU A 90 -13.96 6.11 1.31
N GLY A 91 -14.54 6.02 0.11
CA GLY A 91 -15.97 6.17 -0.10
C GLY A 91 -16.80 5.10 0.61
N ALA A 92 -16.41 3.83 0.48
CA ALA A 92 -17.08 2.72 1.14
C ALA A 92 -16.95 2.77 2.68
N ILE A 93 -15.77 3.17 3.19
CA ILE A 93 -15.53 3.38 4.63
C ILE A 93 -16.44 4.48 5.17
N SER A 94 -16.52 5.65 4.48
CA SER A 94 -17.38 6.77 4.89
C SER A 94 -18.84 6.33 4.98
N THR A 95 -19.35 5.61 3.98
CA THR A 95 -20.72 5.10 3.97
C THR A 95 -20.96 4.12 5.13
N ALA A 96 -20.02 3.21 5.38
CA ALA A 96 -20.14 2.25 6.49
C ALA A 96 -20.13 2.94 7.87
N GLU A 97 -19.32 3.99 8.05
CA GLU A 97 -19.26 4.78 9.28
C GLU A 97 -20.54 5.59 9.51
N GLU A 98 -21.11 6.21 8.48
CA GLU A 98 -22.41 6.90 8.56
C GLU A 98 -23.52 5.97 9.02
N MET A 99 -23.49 4.72 8.57
CA MET A 99 -24.42 3.67 8.99
C MET A 99 -24.06 3.06 10.35
N LYS A 100 -22.97 3.45 10.96
CA LYS A 100 -22.41 2.89 12.22
C LYS A 100 -22.21 1.37 12.16
N MET A 101 -21.82 0.88 11.01
CA MET A 101 -21.52 -0.53 10.80
C MET A 101 -20.26 -0.94 11.55
N THR A 102 -20.28 -2.15 12.09
CA THR A 102 -19.10 -2.80 12.67
C THR A 102 -18.92 -4.13 11.95
N SER A 103 -17.97 -4.19 11.02
CA SER A 103 -17.69 -5.41 10.27
C SER A 103 -16.18 -5.64 10.15
N GLU A 104 -15.79 -6.89 9.94
CA GLU A 104 -14.40 -7.26 9.67
C GLU A 104 -13.92 -6.62 8.36
N ALA A 105 -14.80 -6.53 7.35
CA ALA A 105 -14.52 -5.88 6.08
C ALA A 105 -14.17 -4.38 6.26
N LEU A 106 -14.89 -3.67 7.15
CA LEU A 106 -14.61 -2.27 7.47
C LEU A 106 -13.22 -2.11 8.14
N THR A 107 -12.90 -3.00 9.08
CA THR A 107 -11.58 -2.99 9.74
C THR A 107 -10.46 -3.28 8.75
N SER A 108 -10.65 -4.29 7.89
CA SER A 108 -9.70 -4.64 6.82
C SER A 108 -9.50 -3.51 5.82
N ALA A 109 -10.58 -2.83 5.43
CA ALA A 109 -10.52 -1.67 4.52
C ALA A 109 -9.71 -0.51 5.13
N LYS A 110 -9.93 -0.19 6.41
CA LYS A 110 -9.17 0.85 7.12
C LYS A 110 -7.68 0.52 7.21
N ASN A 111 -7.36 -0.72 7.55
CA ASN A 111 -5.96 -1.18 7.59
C ASN A 111 -5.30 -1.10 6.20
N LEU A 112 -6.04 -1.48 5.16
CA LEU A 112 -5.54 -1.40 3.79
C LEU A 112 -5.29 0.04 3.34
N VAL A 113 -6.17 0.99 3.69
CA VAL A 113 -5.96 2.43 3.41
C VAL A 113 -4.69 2.91 4.09
N GLY A 114 -4.48 2.59 5.37
CA GLY A 114 -3.25 2.93 6.09
C GLY A 114 -2.01 2.37 5.40
N ARG A 115 -2.04 1.09 4.99
CA ARG A 115 -0.93 0.45 4.26
C ARG A 115 -0.64 1.14 2.92
N ILE A 116 -1.67 1.42 2.11
CA ILE A 116 -1.49 2.12 0.82
C ILE A 116 -0.92 3.53 1.01
N GLN A 117 -1.34 4.25 2.03
CA GLN A 117 -0.79 5.57 2.35
C GLN A 117 0.69 5.50 2.73
N GLU A 118 1.07 4.50 3.52
CA GLU A 118 2.46 4.27 3.93
C GLU A 118 3.33 3.84 2.74
N GLU A 119 2.84 2.92 1.90
CA GLU A 119 3.48 2.52 0.64
C GLU A 119 3.74 3.74 -0.26
N THR A 120 2.72 4.59 -0.45
CA THR A 120 2.82 5.80 -1.29
C THR A 120 3.84 6.80 -0.72
N LYS A 121 3.88 6.96 0.60
CA LYS A 121 4.84 7.82 1.28
C LYS A 121 6.28 7.35 1.10
N VAL A 122 6.52 6.05 1.28
CA VAL A 122 7.87 5.46 1.11
C VAL A 122 8.35 5.57 -0.34
N ILE A 123 7.47 5.36 -1.32
CA ILE A 123 7.80 5.55 -2.74
C ILE A 123 8.18 7.02 -3.02
N ALA A 124 7.45 7.99 -2.45
CA ALA A 124 7.78 9.41 -2.60
C ALA A 124 9.12 9.76 -1.93
N GLU A 125 9.39 9.25 -0.71
CA GLU A 125 10.66 9.41 -0.02
C GLU A 125 11.82 8.83 -0.83
N LEU A 126 11.63 7.63 -1.44
CA LEU A 126 12.63 7.03 -2.35
C LEU A 126 12.89 7.89 -3.58
N ALA A 127 11.82 8.41 -4.22
CA ALA A 127 11.96 9.28 -5.38
C ALA A 127 12.73 10.57 -5.07
N ASP A 128 12.54 11.14 -3.89
CA ASP A 128 13.27 12.34 -3.46
C ASP A 128 14.72 12.02 -3.10
N ALA A 129 14.99 10.90 -2.42
CA ALA A 129 16.35 10.44 -2.12
C ALA A 129 17.13 10.11 -3.42
N LEU A 130 16.48 9.57 -4.44
CA LEU A 130 17.06 9.34 -5.77
C LEU A 130 17.52 10.65 -6.44
N LYS A 131 16.70 11.71 -6.36
CA LYS A 131 17.05 13.03 -6.93
C LYS A 131 18.23 13.67 -6.21
N GLN A 132 18.29 13.52 -4.89
CA GLN A 132 19.36 14.10 -4.06
C GLN A 132 20.64 13.26 -4.06
N ARG A 133 20.59 12.02 -4.55
CA ARG A 133 21.70 11.04 -4.46
C ARG A 133 22.24 10.86 -3.03
N ASP A 134 21.35 11.04 -2.04
CA ASP A 134 21.72 10.85 -0.64
C ASP A 134 21.76 9.36 -0.29
N ARG A 135 22.98 8.83 -0.12
CA ARG A 135 23.20 7.42 0.20
C ARG A 135 22.46 6.98 1.46
N ALA A 136 22.56 7.77 2.54
CA ALA A 136 21.97 7.39 3.83
C ALA A 136 20.44 7.36 3.75
N ALA A 137 19.85 8.36 3.08
CA ALA A 137 18.41 8.40 2.83
C ALA A 137 17.97 7.23 1.94
N LEU A 138 18.71 6.91 0.86
CA LEU A 138 18.42 5.77 -0.02
C LEU A 138 18.45 4.43 0.72
N GLU A 139 19.47 4.18 1.55
CA GLU A 139 19.58 2.95 2.37
C GLU A 139 18.41 2.84 3.35
N ALA A 140 18.07 3.93 4.03
CA ALA A 140 16.97 3.96 5.00
C ALA A 140 15.60 3.74 4.33
N CYS A 141 15.34 4.43 3.20
CA CYS A 141 14.08 4.27 2.47
C CYS A 141 13.98 2.92 1.78
N LYS A 142 15.09 2.38 1.25
CA LYS A 142 15.14 1.03 0.67
C LYS A 142 14.76 -0.02 1.71
N LYS A 143 15.28 0.06 2.93
CA LYS A 143 14.91 -0.85 4.02
C LYS A 143 13.43 -0.78 4.35
N LYS A 144 12.85 0.44 4.47
CA LYS A 144 11.41 0.60 4.67
C LYS A 144 10.58 -0.01 3.54
N ALA A 145 11.04 0.14 2.29
CA ALA A 145 10.38 -0.43 1.13
C ALA A 145 10.44 -1.98 1.13
N GLU A 146 11.55 -2.57 1.58
CA GLU A 146 11.68 -4.02 1.80
C GLU A 146 10.69 -4.52 2.86
N ASP A 147 10.56 -3.82 3.98
CA ASP A 147 9.61 -4.14 5.06
C ASP A 147 8.13 -4.08 4.58
N LEU A 148 7.84 -3.24 3.60
CA LEU A 148 6.52 -3.11 2.95
C LEU A 148 6.34 -3.99 1.71
N GLU A 149 7.31 -4.84 1.37
CA GLU A 149 7.30 -5.72 0.19
C GLU A 149 7.20 -4.97 -1.16
N LEU A 150 7.78 -3.75 -1.25
CA LEU A 150 7.76 -2.90 -2.44
C LEU A 150 8.93 -3.17 -3.42
N ASN A 151 9.55 -4.34 -3.37
CA ASN A 151 10.76 -4.71 -4.12
C ASN A 151 10.60 -4.63 -5.65
N ASP A 152 9.36 -4.75 -6.13
CA ASP A 152 9.06 -4.73 -7.57
C ASP A 152 8.84 -3.33 -8.14
N THR A 153 8.77 -2.30 -7.31
CA THR A 153 8.58 -0.92 -7.76
C THR A 153 9.78 -0.41 -8.57
N ALA A 154 9.52 0.52 -9.49
CA ALA A 154 10.57 1.11 -10.31
C ALA A 154 11.56 1.92 -9.47
N GLU A 155 11.05 2.65 -8.47
CA GLU A 155 11.82 3.47 -7.54
C GLU A 155 12.76 2.62 -6.69
N PHE A 156 12.30 1.46 -6.21
CA PHE A 156 13.13 0.52 -5.46
C PHE A 156 14.29 -0.02 -6.30
N LYS A 157 14.01 -0.44 -7.54
CA LYS A 157 15.03 -0.95 -8.47
C LYS A 157 16.06 0.13 -8.84
N GLN A 158 15.59 1.37 -9.05
CA GLN A 158 16.47 2.52 -9.31
C GLN A 158 17.32 2.86 -8.08
N ALA A 159 16.74 2.82 -6.87
CA ALA A 159 17.49 3.06 -5.64
C ALA A 159 18.57 2.01 -5.41
N ALA A 160 18.26 0.73 -5.64
CA ALA A 160 19.24 -0.35 -5.53
C ALA A 160 20.40 -0.19 -6.55
N ALA A 161 20.08 0.15 -7.79
CA ALA A 161 21.09 0.39 -8.83
C ALA A 161 21.95 1.62 -8.52
N LEU A 162 21.34 2.70 -8.00
CA LEU A 162 22.07 3.91 -7.63
C LEU A 162 22.99 3.68 -6.43
N LEU A 163 22.51 2.95 -5.42
CA LEU A 163 23.34 2.58 -4.25
C LEU A 163 24.56 1.75 -4.66
N GLU A 164 24.38 0.78 -5.55
CA GLU A 164 25.49 -0.01 -6.07
C GLU A 164 26.47 0.86 -6.87
N ARG A 165 25.96 1.80 -7.66
CA ARG A 165 26.81 2.76 -8.37
C ARG A 165 27.59 3.66 -7.41
N ILE A 166 26.95 4.21 -6.36
CA ILE A 166 27.63 5.03 -5.34
C ILE A 166 28.72 4.21 -4.65
N ARG A 167 28.46 2.94 -4.32
CA ARG A 167 29.45 2.03 -3.74
C ARG A 167 30.68 1.86 -4.63
N LEU A 168 30.47 1.62 -5.93
CA LEU A 168 31.57 1.49 -6.91
C LEU A 168 32.35 2.79 -7.08
N GLU A 169 31.67 3.94 -7.08
CA GLU A 169 32.28 5.27 -7.13
C GLU A 169 33.19 5.51 -5.90
N GLU A 170 32.69 5.22 -4.69
CA GLU A 170 33.46 5.35 -3.44
C GLU A 170 34.65 4.38 -3.39
N GLU A 171 34.47 3.13 -3.83
CA GLU A 171 35.53 2.13 -3.88
C GLU A 171 36.65 2.56 -4.83
N ALA A 172 36.29 3.08 -6.00
CA ALA A 172 37.25 3.57 -6.97
C ALA A 172 38.06 4.78 -6.44
N VAL A 173 37.41 5.69 -5.70
CA VAL A 173 38.11 6.81 -5.03
C VAL A 173 39.03 6.30 -3.94
N GLY A 174 38.60 5.33 -3.13
CA GLY A 174 39.44 4.73 -2.10
C GLY A 174 40.69 4.04 -2.67
N GLN A 175 40.56 3.35 -3.82
CA GLN A 175 41.69 2.75 -4.53
C GLN A 175 42.66 3.82 -5.06
N LEU A 176 42.12 4.95 -5.56
CA LEU A 176 42.95 6.08 -6.00
C LEU A 176 43.75 6.69 -4.82
N GLU A 177 43.09 6.91 -3.68
CA GLU A 177 43.76 7.43 -2.47
C GLU A 177 44.86 6.47 -1.96
N GLN A 178 44.60 5.18 -2.01
CA GLN A 178 45.58 4.16 -1.67
C GLN A 178 46.78 4.16 -2.60
N ALA A 179 46.54 4.29 -3.92
CA ALA A 179 47.63 4.39 -4.91
C ALA A 179 48.46 5.66 -4.74
N MET A 180 47.81 6.78 -4.34
CA MET A 180 48.51 8.01 -3.96
C MET A 180 49.44 7.79 -2.77
N SER A 181 48.95 7.11 -1.74
CA SER A 181 49.71 6.82 -0.50
C SER A 181 50.89 5.86 -0.75
N ASN A 182 50.72 4.92 -1.68
CA ASN A 182 51.73 3.95 -2.04
C ASN A 182 52.77 4.50 -3.06
N GLU A 183 52.61 5.71 -3.53
CA GLU A 183 53.44 6.34 -4.61
C GLU A 183 53.59 5.46 -5.86
N ASN A 184 52.59 4.61 -6.17
CA ASN A 184 52.64 3.69 -7.29
C ASN A 184 52.17 4.39 -8.59
N VAL A 185 53.08 4.78 -9.44
CA VAL A 185 52.81 5.53 -10.70
C VAL A 185 51.88 4.78 -11.64
N ASN A 186 52.02 3.44 -11.76
CA ASN A 186 51.23 2.65 -12.71
C ASN A 186 49.78 2.50 -12.21
N GLU A 187 49.61 2.19 -10.93
CA GLU A 187 48.26 2.09 -10.32
C GLU A 187 47.56 3.44 -10.34
N LEU A 188 48.27 4.52 -9.97
CA LEU A 188 47.74 5.88 -9.99
C LEU A 188 47.23 6.30 -11.35
N GLN A 189 47.99 5.96 -12.42
CA GLN A 189 47.59 6.24 -13.78
C GLN A 189 46.38 5.41 -14.20
N ALA A 190 46.33 4.13 -13.87
CA ALA A 190 45.18 3.26 -14.19
C ALA A 190 43.91 3.72 -13.49
N TYR A 191 43.97 4.03 -12.18
CA TYR A 191 42.81 4.50 -11.45
C TYR A 191 42.33 5.89 -11.86
N LEU A 192 43.26 6.82 -12.24
CA LEU A 192 42.86 8.10 -12.84
C LEU A 192 42.09 7.92 -14.14
N GLN A 193 42.52 6.96 -14.95
CA GLN A 193 41.83 6.64 -16.21
C GLN A 193 40.45 6.05 -15.93
N GLN A 194 40.34 5.16 -14.98
CA GLN A 194 39.05 4.59 -14.52
C GLN A 194 38.11 5.70 -14.04
N MET A 195 38.60 6.71 -13.29
CA MET A 195 37.80 7.85 -12.86
C MET A 195 37.21 8.63 -14.04
N VAL A 196 37.99 8.86 -15.08
CA VAL A 196 37.51 9.53 -16.28
C VAL A 196 36.47 8.68 -17.03
N GLU A 197 36.72 7.37 -17.16
CA GLU A 197 35.75 6.45 -17.78
C GLU A 197 34.43 6.35 -17.02
N MET A 198 34.46 6.47 -15.72
CA MET A 198 33.25 6.54 -14.87
C MET A 198 32.61 7.94 -14.90
N GLY A 199 33.25 8.94 -15.45
CA GLY A 199 32.79 10.34 -15.52
C GLY A 199 32.82 11.05 -14.16
N LEU A 200 33.70 10.63 -13.23
CA LEU A 200 33.83 11.19 -11.87
C LEU A 200 34.68 12.48 -11.88
N ASP A 201 35.31 12.83 -12.96
CA ASP A 201 36.08 14.08 -13.13
C ASP A 201 35.23 15.29 -13.49
N ASP A 202 33.91 15.14 -13.66
CA ASP A 202 32.96 16.24 -13.86
C ASP A 202 32.68 16.96 -12.54
N ALA A 203 33.29 18.13 -12.40
CA ALA A 203 33.19 19.00 -11.23
C ALA A 203 31.74 19.49 -10.92
N THR A 204 30.89 19.56 -11.95
CA THR A 204 29.49 19.98 -11.76
C THR A 204 28.64 18.87 -11.17
N ARG A 205 28.97 17.63 -11.49
CA ARG A 205 28.22 16.45 -11.08
C ARG A 205 28.77 15.81 -9.80
N PHE A 206 30.10 15.85 -9.62
CA PHE A 206 30.81 15.21 -8.51
C PHE A 206 31.80 16.14 -7.82
N PRO A 207 31.37 17.29 -7.27
CA PRO A 207 32.26 18.29 -6.70
C PRO A 207 33.13 17.75 -5.57
N HIS A 208 32.65 16.77 -4.81
CA HIS A 208 33.37 16.16 -3.69
C HIS A 208 34.53 15.24 -4.09
N PHE A 209 34.58 14.77 -5.35
CA PHE A 209 35.69 13.93 -5.84
C PHE A 209 36.78 14.74 -6.56
N VAL A 210 36.47 15.98 -6.94
CA VAL A 210 37.36 16.84 -7.74
C VAL A 210 38.69 17.06 -7.07
N ASP A 211 38.67 17.39 -5.78
CA ASP A 211 39.90 17.68 -5.01
C ASP A 211 40.82 16.43 -4.95
N THR A 212 40.25 15.26 -4.70
CA THR A 212 40.99 13.99 -4.69
C THR A 212 41.59 13.68 -6.07
N ILE A 213 40.83 13.83 -7.15
CA ILE A 213 41.29 13.60 -8.53
C ILE A 213 42.37 14.60 -8.92
N GLN A 214 42.25 15.88 -8.59
CA GLN A 214 43.28 16.89 -8.85
C GLN A 214 44.53 16.64 -8.01
N GLY A 215 44.40 16.24 -6.74
CA GLY A 215 45.47 15.82 -5.88
C GLY A 215 46.24 14.64 -6.49
N ALA A 216 45.54 13.63 -6.97
CA ALA A 216 46.11 12.45 -7.63
C ALA A 216 46.88 12.83 -8.94
N LYS A 217 46.31 13.71 -9.76
CA LYS A 217 46.98 14.21 -10.96
C LYS A 217 48.29 14.92 -10.63
N LYS A 218 48.31 15.81 -9.61
CA LYS A 218 49.53 16.49 -9.15
C LYS A 218 50.58 15.51 -8.62
N THR A 219 50.14 14.53 -7.78
CA THR A 219 51.04 13.48 -7.27
C THR A 219 51.65 12.67 -8.41
N LEU A 220 50.87 12.30 -9.40
CA LEU A 220 51.35 11.57 -10.57
C LEU A 220 52.41 12.34 -11.36
N GLU A 221 52.21 13.65 -11.60
CA GLU A 221 53.20 14.51 -12.25
C GLU A 221 54.50 14.59 -11.46
N THR A 222 54.40 14.79 -10.13
CA THR A 222 55.57 14.87 -9.24
C THR A 222 56.37 13.56 -9.24
N LEU A 223 55.69 12.42 -9.19
CA LEU A 223 56.34 11.11 -9.23
C LEU A 223 56.99 10.81 -10.57
N LYS A 224 56.34 11.18 -11.67
CA LYS A 224 56.96 11.05 -13.03
C LYS A 224 58.22 11.90 -13.16
N THR A 225 58.18 13.15 -12.72
CA THR A 225 59.37 14.06 -12.75
C THR A 225 60.52 13.47 -11.93
N ARG A 226 60.23 13.03 -10.69
CA ARG A 226 61.20 12.40 -9.78
C ARG A 226 61.84 11.12 -10.39
N ASN A 227 61.01 10.29 -11.05
CA ASN A 227 61.50 9.08 -11.71
C ASN A 227 62.37 9.40 -12.92
N ASN A 228 62.03 10.41 -13.74
CA ASN A 228 62.83 10.87 -14.86
C ASN A 228 64.19 11.45 -14.42
N GLU A 229 64.20 12.24 -13.32
CA GLU A 229 65.41 12.77 -12.72
C GLU A 229 66.33 11.62 -12.21
N LYS A 230 65.75 10.63 -11.51
CA LYS A 230 66.52 9.46 -11.09
C LYS A 230 67.10 8.68 -12.26
N GLN A 231 66.37 8.47 -13.32
CA GLN A 231 66.89 7.81 -14.52
C GLN A 231 67.97 8.62 -15.25
N SER A 232 67.85 9.93 -15.31
CA SER A 232 68.88 10.80 -15.90
C SER A 232 70.18 10.76 -15.06
N LEU A 233 70.09 10.69 -13.75
CA LEU A 233 71.24 10.54 -12.87
C LEU A 233 71.92 9.16 -12.92
N LEU A 234 71.19 8.11 -13.26
CA LEU A 234 71.74 6.76 -13.44
C LEU A 234 72.40 6.57 -14.80
N ASN A 235 72.03 7.38 -15.80
CA ASN A 235 72.54 7.33 -17.14
C ASN A 235 73.71 8.33 -17.41
N ALA A 236 74.05 9.17 -16.41
CA ALA A 236 75.14 10.13 -16.46
C ALA A 236 76.36 9.57 -15.68
#